data_62c23635b20fc47ba72e4a710df5c20c
#
_entry.id   62c23635b20fc47ba72e4a710df5c20c
#
_cell.length_a   1.000
_cell.length_b   1.000
_cell.length_c   1.000
_cell.angle_alpha   90.00
_cell.angle_beta   90.00
_cell.angle_gamma   90.00
#
_symmetry.space_group_name_H-M   'P 1'
#
loop_
_entity.id
_entity.type
_entity.pdbx_description
1 polymer ?
#
loop_
_entity_poly.entity_id
_entity_poly.type
_entity_poly.pdbx_seq_one_letter_code
_entity_poly.pdbx_strand_id
1 'polypeptide(L)'
;FLAATPGRAGAEAPACATLLKQSFATLPDAPTTISTAVDVPASADLPAHCQVRGFVAPQVRFEVRLPHDWNGRFLHQGCGGLCGEVQPATCDDALARRYAIAVTDLGHQGQPWQSAWAFNNLPAEIDFAYRATHVVTVAAKAIVARHYGRPASRSYFRGCSTGGRQGLVEAQRFPADFDGIIAGAPVLDETGVAGLH
;
A
#
# COMPACT_ATOMS: atom_id res chain seq x y z
N PHE A 1 43.24 25.72 -0.90
CA PHE A 1 42.67 24.76 0.08
C PHE A 1 41.17 24.89 0.03
N LEU A 2 40.49 23.98 -0.68
CA LEU A 2 39.04 23.82 -0.64
C LEU A 2 38.71 22.91 0.56
N ALA A 3 38.02 23.45 1.55
CA ALA A 3 37.50 22.68 2.66
C ALA A 3 36.30 21.84 2.17
N ALA A 4 36.44 20.52 2.25
CA ALA A 4 35.32 19.60 2.02
C ALA A 4 34.31 19.75 3.17
N THR A 5 33.09 20.14 2.87
CA THR A 5 31.96 20.10 3.81
C THR A 5 31.66 18.65 4.18
N PRO A 6 31.59 18.27 5.47
CA PRO A 6 31.21 16.92 5.86
C PRO A 6 29.76 16.67 5.44
N GLY A 7 29.56 15.59 4.70
CA GLY A 7 28.23 15.12 4.33
C GLY A 7 27.38 14.93 5.59
N ARG A 8 26.18 15.47 5.57
CA ARG A 8 25.16 15.29 6.62
C ARG A 8 24.89 13.79 6.75
N ALA A 9 25.34 13.18 7.83
CA ALA A 9 24.94 11.83 8.20
C ALA A 9 23.41 11.84 8.25
N GLY A 10 22.77 11.02 7.41
CA GLY A 10 21.33 10.85 7.46
C GLY A 10 20.95 10.36 8.86
N ALA A 11 19.97 11.00 9.50
CA ALA A 11 19.43 10.52 10.75
C ALA A 11 18.97 9.07 10.54
N GLU A 12 19.43 8.16 11.38
CA GLU A 12 19.00 6.76 11.38
C GLU A 12 17.49 6.70 11.51
N ALA A 13 16.83 5.91 10.64
CA ALA A 13 15.38 5.79 10.69
C ALA A 13 14.96 5.26 12.08
N PRO A 14 13.90 5.81 12.70
CA PRO A 14 13.46 5.36 14.01
C PRO A 14 13.13 3.86 13.95
N ALA A 15 13.39 3.15 15.07
CA ALA A 15 13.11 1.72 15.18
C ALA A 15 11.66 1.41 14.77
N CYS A 16 11.46 0.37 13.98
CA CYS A 16 10.16 -0.04 13.42
C CYS A 16 9.05 -0.07 14.47
N ALA A 17 9.33 -0.65 15.64
CA ALA A 17 8.40 -0.77 16.75
C ALA A 17 7.86 0.57 17.29
N THR A 18 8.52 1.70 17.00
CA THR A 18 8.02 3.02 17.41
C THR A 18 6.69 3.38 16.74
N LEU A 19 6.41 2.81 15.57
CA LEU A 19 5.13 3.02 14.87
C LEU A 19 3.92 2.51 15.65
N LEU A 20 4.09 1.45 16.47
CA LEU A 20 3.03 0.94 17.36
C LEU A 20 2.59 1.95 18.43
N LYS A 21 3.45 2.90 18.78
CA LYS A 21 3.16 3.95 19.76
C LYS A 21 2.55 5.20 19.15
N GLN A 22 2.41 5.23 17.82
CA GLN A 22 1.86 6.35 17.08
C GLN A 22 0.37 6.17 16.86
N SER A 23 -0.39 7.26 16.94
CA SER A 23 -1.81 7.25 16.59
C SER A 23 -2.00 7.70 15.15
N PHE A 24 -2.69 6.88 14.38
CA PHE A 24 -3.17 7.18 13.04
C PHE A 24 -4.71 7.17 12.97
N ALA A 25 -5.38 7.13 14.13
CA ALA A 25 -6.83 7.04 14.22
C ALA A 25 -7.57 8.30 13.72
N THR A 26 -6.87 9.43 13.64
CA THR A 26 -7.44 10.72 13.20
C THR A 26 -7.05 11.08 11.76
N LEU A 27 -6.48 10.15 10.99
CA LEU A 27 -6.22 10.42 9.57
C LEU A 27 -7.55 10.67 8.84
N PRO A 28 -7.67 11.78 8.12
CA PRO A 28 -8.86 12.06 7.31
C PRO A 28 -9.12 10.89 6.35
N ASP A 29 -10.38 10.47 6.23
CA ASP A 29 -10.87 9.37 5.39
C ASP A 29 -10.27 7.98 5.68
N ALA A 30 -9.17 7.91 6.43
CA ALA A 30 -8.39 6.70 6.68
C ALA A 30 -8.06 6.47 8.17
N PRO A 31 -9.05 6.41 9.09
CA PRO A 31 -8.78 6.09 10.49
C PRO A 31 -8.08 4.74 10.59
N THR A 32 -6.80 4.75 10.97
CA THR A 32 -5.91 3.60 10.84
C THR A 32 -5.43 3.09 12.20
N THR A 33 -5.40 1.76 12.34
CA THR A 33 -4.80 1.05 13.46
C THR A 33 -3.64 0.20 12.97
N ILE A 34 -2.46 0.37 13.56
CA ILE A 34 -1.31 -0.52 13.32
C ILE A 34 -1.41 -1.69 14.31
N SER A 35 -1.42 -2.92 13.79
CA SER A 35 -1.47 -4.15 14.57
C SER A 35 -0.09 -4.70 14.89
N THR A 36 0.84 -4.62 13.93
CA THR A 36 2.23 -5.06 14.10
C THR A 36 3.19 -4.14 13.37
N ALA A 37 4.38 -3.96 13.94
CA ALA A 37 5.50 -3.28 13.30
C ALA A 37 6.79 -3.95 13.74
N VAL A 38 7.46 -4.67 12.83
CA VAL A 38 8.61 -5.53 13.11
C VAL A 38 9.72 -5.31 12.09
N ASP A 39 10.96 -5.31 12.55
CA ASP A 39 12.12 -5.28 11.68
C ASP A 39 12.37 -6.66 11.08
N VAL A 40 12.44 -6.73 9.76
CA VAL A 40 12.76 -7.93 8.99
C VAL A 40 14.18 -7.79 8.47
N PRO A 41 15.09 -8.74 8.78
CA PRO A 41 16.46 -8.70 8.30
C PRO A 41 16.52 -8.87 6.79
N ALA A 42 17.63 -8.42 6.18
CA ALA A 42 17.88 -8.64 4.75
C ALA A 42 17.96 -10.15 4.45
N SER A 43 17.46 -10.52 3.28
CA SER A 43 17.64 -11.83 2.67
C SER A 43 18.52 -11.73 1.42
N ALA A 44 18.68 -12.85 0.68
CA ALA A 44 19.42 -12.83 -0.60
C ALA A 44 18.77 -11.86 -1.61
N ASP A 45 17.44 -11.78 -1.62
CA ASP A 45 16.70 -11.06 -2.66
C ASP A 45 16.10 -9.73 -2.18
N LEU A 46 15.91 -9.55 -0.87
CA LEU A 46 15.22 -8.40 -0.30
C LEU A 46 16.07 -7.66 0.73
N PRO A 47 15.99 -6.32 0.78
CA PRO A 47 16.65 -5.51 1.78
C PRO A 47 16.04 -5.71 3.17
N ALA A 48 16.82 -5.39 4.21
CA ALA A 48 16.26 -5.19 5.53
C ALA A 48 15.19 -4.09 5.49
N HIS A 49 14.06 -4.34 6.16
CA HIS A 49 12.92 -3.42 6.12
C HIS A 49 12.05 -3.52 7.38
N CYS A 50 11.35 -2.45 7.68
CA CYS A 50 10.26 -2.46 8.65
C CYS A 50 8.98 -2.99 7.98
N GLN A 51 8.41 -4.06 8.50
CA GLN A 51 7.12 -4.61 8.08
C GLN A 51 6.03 -4.11 9.02
N VAL A 52 5.06 -3.40 8.48
CA VAL A 52 3.93 -2.82 9.22
C VAL A 52 2.64 -3.44 8.71
N ARG A 53 1.84 -4.03 9.62
CA ARG A 53 0.50 -4.52 9.32
C ARG A 53 -0.53 -3.78 10.14
N GLY A 54 -1.70 -3.61 9.58
CA GLY A 54 -2.80 -2.93 10.23
C GLY A 54 -4.08 -2.99 9.42
N PHE A 55 -5.01 -2.14 9.80
CA PHE A 55 -6.23 -1.96 9.05
C PHE A 55 -6.69 -0.50 9.10
N VAL A 56 -7.37 -0.09 8.04
CA VAL A 56 -8.15 1.15 8.01
C VAL A 56 -9.59 0.79 8.31
N ALA A 57 -10.20 1.53 9.24
CA ALA A 57 -11.56 1.26 9.66
C ALA A 57 -12.57 1.33 8.49
N PRO A 58 -13.58 0.46 8.46
CA PRO A 58 -13.88 -0.54 9.48
C PRO A 58 -13.06 -1.83 9.36
N GLN A 59 -12.51 -2.19 8.17
CA GLN A 59 -12.02 -3.56 7.96
C GLN A 59 -10.93 -3.71 6.89
N VAL A 60 -10.49 -2.64 6.21
CA VAL A 60 -9.52 -2.72 5.10
C VAL A 60 -8.13 -3.03 5.64
N ARG A 61 -7.64 -4.26 5.45
CA ARG A 61 -6.32 -4.69 5.90
C ARG A 61 -5.24 -4.29 4.91
N PHE A 62 -4.05 -4.06 5.46
CA PHE A 62 -2.88 -3.71 4.64
C PHE A 62 -1.58 -4.24 5.23
N GLU A 63 -0.57 -4.33 4.38
CA GLU A 63 0.83 -4.41 4.77
C GLU A 63 1.62 -3.31 4.06
N VAL A 64 2.48 -2.62 4.83
CA VAL A 64 3.45 -1.65 4.34
C VAL A 64 4.85 -2.16 4.67
N ARG A 65 5.76 -2.15 3.69
CA ARG A 65 7.19 -2.47 3.91
C ARG A 65 8.04 -1.24 3.64
N LEU A 66 8.90 -0.92 4.58
CA LEU A 66 9.69 0.30 4.62
C LEU A 66 11.18 -0.09 4.65
N PRO A 67 11.88 -0.12 3.49
CA PRO A 67 13.29 -0.51 3.45
C PRO A 67 14.17 0.48 4.21
N HIS A 68 15.17 -0.01 4.96
CA HIS A 68 16.04 0.87 5.77
C HIS A 68 16.84 1.86 4.91
N ASP A 69 17.23 1.47 3.71
CA ASP A 69 17.93 2.30 2.73
C ASP A 69 16.98 2.85 1.64
N TRP A 70 15.85 3.39 2.08
CA TRP A 70 14.77 3.88 1.22
C TRP A 70 15.21 4.90 0.16
N ASN A 71 14.78 4.69 -1.08
CA ASN A 71 15.10 5.53 -2.24
C ASN A 71 14.23 6.82 -2.34
N GLY A 72 13.36 7.09 -1.37
CA GLY A 72 12.47 8.25 -1.36
C GLY A 72 11.17 8.08 -2.15
N ARG A 73 10.88 6.90 -2.69
CA ARG A 73 9.70 6.62 -3.51
C ARG A 73 8.75 5.63 -2.84
N PHE A 74 7.47 5.75 -3.17
CA PHE A 74 6.40 4.87 -2.69
C PHE A 74 5.70 4.18 -3.86
N LEU A 75 5.33 2.91 -3.70
CA LEU A 75 4.52 2.15 -4.63
C LEU A 75 3.37 1.46 -3.89
N HIS A 76 2.14 1.66 -4.36
CA HIS A 76 0.99 0.85 -3.99
C HIS A 76 0.71 -0.15 -5.12
N GLN A 77 0.67 -1.44 -4.79
CA GLN A 77 0.39 -2.52 -5.73
C GLN A 77 -1.07 -2.94 -5.63
N GLY A 78 -1.76 -2.92 -6.75
CA GLY A 78 -3.11 -3.46 -6.89
C GLY A 78 -3.13 -5.00 -6.88
N CYS A 79 -4.23 -5.57 -6.43
CA CYS A 79 -4.46 -7.02 -6.36
C CYS A 79 -5.13 -7.57 -7.63
N GLY A 80 -5.16 -8.89 -7.76
CA GLY A 80 -5.81 -9.60 -8.88
C GLY A 80 -7.06 -10.38 -8.45
N GLY A 81 -7.86 -10.83 -9.41
CA GLY A 81 -9.12 -11.53 -9.15
C GLY A 81 -10.07 -10.67 -8.33
N LEU A 82 -10.79 -11.29 -7.41
CA LEU A 82 -11.63 -10.57 -6.45
C LEU A 82 -10.84 -10.13 -5.20
N CYS A 83 -9.50 -10.19 -5.23
CA CYS A 83 -8.62 -9.82 -4.10
C CYS A 83 -8.88 -10.68 -2.84
N GLY A 84 -9.03 -10.09 -1.65
CA GLY A 84 -9.36 -10.81 -0.42
C GLY A 84 -8.15 -11.27 0.41
N GLU A 85 -6.94 -11.02 -0.08
CA GLU A 85 -5.68 -11.36 0.61
C GLU A 85 -4.68 -10.22 0.51
N VAL A 86 -3.91 -10.03 1.57
CA VAL A 86 -2.77 -9.10 1.58
C VAL A 86 -1.54 -9.86 1.06
N GLN A 87 -1.10 -9.58 -0.18
CA GLN A 87 -0.06 -10.32 -0.89
C GLN A 87 1.19 -9.46 -1.17
N PRO A 88 2.04 -9.20 -0.16
CA PRO A 88 3.18 -8.29 -0.31
C PRO A 88 4.27 -8.80 -1.27
N ALA A 89 4.38 -10.11 -1.50
CA ALA A 89 5.33 -10.68 -2.46
C ALA A 89 5.14 -10.17 -3.89
N THR A 90 3.96 -9.69 -4.25
CA THR A 90 3.68 -9.07 -5.55
C THR A 90 4.45 -7.77 -5.79
N CYS A 91 5.08 -7.21 -4.75
CA CYS A 91 5.89 -5.99 -4.78
C CYS A 91 7.38 -6.24 -4.50
N ASP A 92 7.84 -7.47 -4.39
CA ASP A 92 9.23 -7.77 -4.00
C ASP A 92 10.25 -7.13 -4.96
N ASP A 93 9.93 -7.03 -6.24
CA ASP A 93 10.74 -6.31 -7.24
C ASP A 93 10.90 -4.82 -6.92
N ALA A 94 9.86 -4.17 -6.41
CA ALA A 94 9.92 -2.76 -6.01
C ALA A 94 10.64 -2.60 -4.66
N LEU A 95 10.40 -3.50 -3.70
CA LEU A 95 11.10 -3.51 -2.43
C LEU A 95 12.61 -3.72 -2.62
N ALA A 96 13.01 -4.64 -3.53
CA ALA A 96 14.41 -4.85 -3.91
C ALA A 96 15.06 -3.57 -4.49
N ARG A 97 14.28 -2.71 -5.14
CA ARG A 97 14.70 -1.39 -5.62
C ARG A 97 14.57 -0.28 -4.57
N ARG A 98 14.36 -0.63 -3.30
CA ARG A 98 14.29 0.29 -2.16
C ARG A 98 13.06 1.22 -2.17
N TYR A 99 11.97 0.86 -2.82
CA TYR A 99 10.69 1.54 -2.67
C TYR A 99 10.06 1.18 -1.33
N ALA A 100 9.44 2.13 -0.67
CA ALA A 100 8.40 1.81 0.31
C ALA A 100 7.19 1.26 -0.46
N ILE A 101 6.62 0.14 -0.01
CA ILE A 101 5.52 -0.51 -0.71
C ILE A 101 4.29 -0.64 0.17
N ALA A 102 3.10 -0.68 -0.44
CA ALA A 102 1.85 -1.03 0.21
C ALA A 102 1.03 -2.01 -0.63
N VAL A 103 0.32 -2.89 0.06
CA VAL A 103 -0.68 -3.81 -0.50
C VAL A 103 -1.88 -3.90 0.43
N THR A 104 -3.05 -4.27 -0.10
CA THR A 104 -4.30 -4.39 0.66
C THR A 104 -5.13 -5.59 0.22
N ASP A 105 -6.02 -6.07 1.11
CA ASP A 105 -7.04 -7.10 0.82
C ASP A 105 -8.29 -6.53 0.14
N LEU A 106 -8.36 -5.24 -0.08
CA LEU A 106 -9.53 -4.51 -0.59
C LEU A 106 -10.78 -4.57 0.31
N GLY A 107 -10.61 -4.72 1.61
CA GLY A 107 -11.68 -4.58 2.60
C GLY A 107 -12.48 -5.85 2.84
N HIS A 108 -12.03 -6.99 2.38
CA HIS A 108 -12.63 -8.29 2.66
C HIS A 108 -11.58 -9.39 2.72
N GLN A 109 -12.00 -10.59 3.13
CA GLN A 109 -11.16 -11.77 3.16
C GLN A 109 -11.78 -12.89 2.36
N GLY A 110 -10.95 -13.63 1.64
CA GLY A 110 -11.36 -14.77 0.81
C GLY A 110 -10.36 -15.04 -0.29
N GLN A 111 -10.58 -16.14 -1.00
CA GLN A 111 -9.76 -16.46 -2.17
C GLN A 111 -10.14 -15.56 -3.36
N PRO A 112 -9.21 -15.29 -4.30
CA PRO A 112 -9.43 -14.35 -5.41
C PRO A 112 -10.60 -14.68 -6.35
N TRP A 113 -11.22 -15.86 -6.22
CA TRP A 113 -12.38 -16.30 -7.03
C TRP A 113 -13.67 -16.41 -6.21
N GLN A 114 -13.63 -16.11 -4.90
CA GLN A 114 -14.81 -16.19 -4.03
C GLN A 114 -15.50 -14.83 -3.95
N SER A 115 -16.81 -14.81 -4.23
CA SER A 115 -17.63 -13.59 -4.20
C SER A 115 -18.59 -13.50 -3.00
N ALA A 116 -18.69 -14.55 -2.17
CA ALA A 116 -19.64 -14.60 -1.06
C ALA A 116 -19.47 -13.46 -0.04
N TRP A 117 -18.30 -12.84 0.05
CA TRP A 117 -18.02 -11.71 0.91
C TRP A 117 -18.87 -10.47 0.59
N ALA A 118 -19.32 -10.33 -0.66
CA ALA A 118 -20.14 -9.20 -1.10
C ALA A 118 -21.63 -9.36 -0.71
N PHE A 119 -22.10 -10.57 -0.43
CA PHE A 119 -23.52 -10.82 -0.17
C PHE A 119 -24.00 -10.08 1.09
N ASN A 120 -24.96 -9.16 0.92
CA ASN A 120 -25.49 -8.29 1.98
C ASN A 120 -24.41 -7.53 2.77
N ASN A 121 -23.28 -7.15 2.13
CA ASN A 121 -22.15 -6.48 2.76
C ASN A 121 -21.74 -5.24 1.97
N LEU A 122 -22.62 -4.25 1.95
CA LEU A 122 -22.39 -2.98 1.23
C LEU A 122 -21.06 -2.30 1.60
N PRO A 123 -20.58 -2.29 2.85
CA PRO A 123 -19.27 -1.73 3.15
C PRO A 123 -18.12 -2.41 2.40
N ALA A 124 -18.11 -3.74 2.30
CA ALA A 124 -17.08 -4.47 1.55
C ALA A 124 -17.20 -4.22 0.03
N GLU A 125 -18.42 -4.09 -0.49
CA GLU A 125 -18.64 -3.73 -1.90
C GLU A 125 -18.10 -2.35 -2.21
N ILE A 126 -18.31 -1.36 -1.33
CA ILE A 126 -17.78 0.01 -1.45
C ILE A 126 -16.25 0.00 -1.38
N ASP A 127 -15.67 -0.75 -0.44
CA ASP A 127 -14.23 -0.88 -0.29
C ASP A 127 -13.61 -1.49 -1.56
N PHE A 128 -14.16 -2.60 -2.06
CA PHE A 128 -13.71 -3.26 -3.28
C PHE A 128 -13.88 -2.36 -4.52
N ALA A 129 -14.98 -1.63 -4.61
CA ALA A 129 -15.29 -0.80 -5.77
C ALA A 129 -14.31 0.36 -5.94
N TYR A 130 -14.01 1.10 -4.87
CA TYR A 130 -13.20 2.32 -5.00
C TYR A 130 -12.51 2.80 -3.71
N ARG A 131 -13.01 2.47 -2.49
CA ARG A 131 -12.54 3.14 -1.29
C ARG A 131 -11.21 2.56 -0.78
N ALA A 132 -11.05 1.24 -0.78
CA ALA A 132 -9.96 0.58 -0.07
C ALA A 132 -8.56 0.99 -0.58
N THR A 133 -8.35 1.11 -1.88
CA THR A 133 -7.07 1.54 -2.44
C THR A 133 -6.71 2.95 -1.97
N HIS A 134 -7.65 3.88 -2.05
CA HIS A 134 -7.47 5.25 -1.60
C HIS A 134 -7.10 5.33 -0.11
N VAL A 135 -7.92 4.76 0.77
CA VAL A 135 -7.69 4.89 2.21
C VAL A 135 -6.40 4.22 2.68
N VAL A 136 -6.00 3.10 2.05
CA VAL A 136 -4.71 2.48 2.33
C VAL A 136 -3.56 3.33 1.78
N THR A 137 -3.72 4.02 0.66
CA THR A 137 -2.72 4.96 0.15
C THR A 137 -2.51 6.12 1.11
N VAL A 138 -3.58 6.71 1.64
CA VAL A 138 -3.52 7.77 2.66
C VAL A 138 -2.80 7.28 3.90
N ALA A 139 -3.19 6.12 4.44
CA ALA A 139 -2.58 5.50 5.60
C ALA A 139 -1.08 5.20 5.38
N ALA A 140 -0.75 4.55 4.26
CA ALA A 140 0.62 4.17 3.94
C ALA A 140 1.54 5.39 3.77
N LYS A 141 1.08 6.45 3.10
CA LYS A 141 1.84 7.71 2.99
C LYS A 141 2.09 8.37 4.34
N ALA A 142 1.11 8.33 5.24
CA ALA A 142 1.27 8.86 6.60
C ALA A 142 2.29 8.03 7.40
N ILE A 143 2.24 6.69 7.29
CA ILE A 143 3.20 5.76 7.91
C ILE A 143 4.62 6.01 7.35
N VAL A 144 4.77 6.12 6.03
CA VAL A 144 6.04 6.46 5.35
C VAL A 144 6.60 7.77 5.90
N ALA A 145 5.80 8.83 5.90
CA ALA A 145 6.23 10.14 6.37
C ALA A 145 6.65 10.11 7.85
N ARG A 146 5.92 9.34 8.66
CA ARG A 146 6.23 9.21 10.09
C ARG A 146 7.50 8.43 10.35
N HIS A 147 7.72 7.34 9.60
CA HIS A 147 8.90 6.49 9.74
C HIS A 147 10.18 7.18 9.28
N TYR A 148 10.14 7.84 8.12
CA TYR A 148 11.36 8.47 7.57
C TYR A 148 11.52 9.95 7.92
N GLY A 149 10.58 10.53 8.66
CA GLY A 149 10.58 11.96 8.99
C GLY A 149 10.34 12.90 7.80
N ARG A 150 9.96 12.35 6.65
CA ARG A 150 9.63 13.09 5.42
C ARG A 150 8.69 12.29 4.51
N PRO A 151 7.86 12.95 3.71
CA PRO A 151 7.02 12.27 2.73
C PRO A 151 7.82 11.64 1.59
N ALA A 152 7.19 10.73 0.85
CA ALA A 152 7.72 10.24 -0.40
C ALA A 152 7.87 11.39 -1.42
N SER A 153 8.98 11.42 -2.14
CA SER A 153 9.23 12.40 -3.20
C SER A 153 8.37 12.13 -4.44
N ARG A 154 8.00 10.88 -4.65
CA ARG A 154 7.09 10.39 -5.68
C ARG A 154 6.31 9.18 -5.20
N SER A 155 5.05 9.11 -5.58
CA SER A 155 4.13 8.02 -5.25
C SER A 155 3.57 7.41 -6.53
N TYR A 156 3.60 6.10 -6.61
CA TYR A 156 3.15 5.37 -7.80
C TYR A 156 2.12 4.31 -7.43
N PHE A 157 1.23 4.04 -8.37
CA PHE A 157 0.36 2.86 -8.35
C PHE A 157 0.68 1.95 -9.53
N ARG A 158 0.62 0.64 -9.30
CA ARG A 158 0.76 -0.38 -10.34
C ARG A 158 -0.25 -1.49 -10.10
N GLY A 159 -0.99 -1.87 -11.14
CA GLY A 159 -1.92 -2.99 -11.05
C GLY A 159 -2.30 -3.55 -12.41
N CYS A 160 -2.68 -4.83 -12.44
CA CYS A 160 -3.16 -5.53 -13.63
C CYS A 160 -4.50 -6.18 -13.34
N SER A 161 -5.35 -6.38 -14.35
CA SER A 161 -6.69 -6.96 -14.21
C SER A 161 -7.55 -6.10 -13.25
N THR A 162 -8.07 -6.64 -12.16
CA THR A 162 -8.73 -5.87 -11.09
C THR A 162 -7.82 -4.74 -10.57
N GLY A 163 -6.51 -4.99 -10.44
CA GLY A 163 -5.53 -3.93 -10.11
C GLY A 163 -5.45 -2.85 -11.17
N GLY A 164 -5.63 -3.18 -12.45
CA GLY A 164 -5.75 -2.20 -13.52
C GLY A 164 -7.00 -1.34 -13.37
N ARG A 165 -8.15 -1.93 -13.02
CA ARG A 165 -9.39 -1.22 -12.68
C ARG A 165 -9.17 -0.26 -11.50
N GLN A 166 -8.51 -0.73 -10.42
CA GLN A 166 -8.15 0.12 -9.28
C GLN A 166 -7.37 1.35 -9.73
N GLY A 167 -6.35 1.17 -10.59
CA GLY A 167 -5.55 2.30 -11.10
C GLY A 167 -6.39 3.32 -11.87
N LEU A 168 -7.39 2.90 -12.66
CA LEU A 168 -8.29 3.81 -13.35
C LEU A 168 -9.25 4.52 -12.38
N VAL A 169 -9.73 3.84 -11.34
CA VAL A 169 -10.55 4.44 -10.28
C VAL A 169 -9.76 5.50 -9.53
N GLU A 170 -8.50 5.21 -9.18
CA GLU A 170 -7.60 6.17 -8.54
C GLU A 170 -7.38 7.41 -9.41
N ALA A 171 -7.08 7.22 -10.70
CA ALA A 171 -6.89 8.34 -11.63
C ALA A 171 -8.14 9.23 -11.76
N GLN A 172 -9.32 8.62 -11.69
CA GLN A 172 -10.59 9.33 -11.85
C GLN A 172 -11.06 10.01 -10.58
N ARG A 173 -11.01 9.31 -9.43
CA ARG A 173 -11.62 9.77 -8.17
C ARG A 173 -10.62 10.44 -7.23
N PHE A 174 -9.37 9.99 -7.25
CA PHE A 174 -8.33 10.40 -6.31
C PHE A 174 -7.04 10.83 -7.02
N PRO A 175 -7.10 11.77 -8.00
CA PRO A 175 -5.96 12.09 -8.86
C PRO A 175 -4.74 12.66 -8.12
N ALA A 176 -4.91 13.08 -6.85
CA ALA A 176 -3.82 13.58 -6.01
C ALA A 176 -3.05 12.46 -5.28
N ASP A 177 -3.50 11.21 -5.36
CA ASP A 177 -2.88 10.11 -4.62
C ASP A 177 -1.57 9.66 -5.25
N PHE A 178 -1.42 9.75 -6.56
CA PHE A 178 -0.24 9.23 -7.25
C PHE A 178 0.30 10.21 -8.29
N ASP A 179 1.63 10.25 -8.39
CA ASP A 179 2.34 10.97 -9.46
C ASP A 179 2.33 10.17 -10.78
N GLY A 180 2.10 8.87 -10.72
CA GLY A 180 2.02 8.01 -11.89
C GLY A 180 1.30 6.70 -11.60
N ILE A 181 0.50 6.25 -12.57
CA ILE A 181 -0.33 5.04 -12.48
C ILE A 181 -0.04 4.14 -13.68
N ILE A 182 0.20 2.86 -13.41
CA ILE A 182 0.26 1.81 -14.42
C ILE A 182 -0.97 0.92 -14.23
N ALA A 183 -1.92 1.03 -15.16
CA ALA A 183 -3.17 0.26 -15.21
C ALA A 183 -3.09 -0.76 -16.35
N GLY A 184 -2.58 -1.98 -16.06
CA GLY A 184 -2.47 -3.05 -17.03
C GLY A 184 -3.78 -3.82 -17.19
N ALA A 185 -4.20 -4.11 -18.43
CA ALA A 185 -5.36 -4.93 -18.77
C ALA A 185 -6.56 -4.72 -17.80
N PRO A 186 -7.05 -3.49 -17.62
CA PRO A 186 -8.05 -3.17 -16.61
C PRO A 186 -9.38 -3.88 -16.90
N VAL A 187 -10.00 -4.44 -15.86
CA VAL A 187 -11.38 -4.96 -15.93
C VAL A 187 -12.33 -3.78 -15.82
N LEU A 188 -12.86 -3.34 -16.95
CA LEU A 188 -13.78 -2.18 -17.04
C LEU A 188 -15.24 -2.57 -16.81
N ASP A 189 -15.62 -3.78 -17.20
CA ASP A 189 -16.94 -4.35 -16.99
C ASP A 189 -16.82 -5.65 -16.18
N GLU A 190 -16.86 -5.50 -14.86
CA GLU A 190 -16.75 -6.63 -13.93
C GLU A 190 -17.90 -7.63 -14.13
N THR A 191 -19.12 -7.11 -14.38
CA THR A 191 -20.32 -7.93 -14.57
C THR A 191 -20.24 -8.73 -15.86
N GLY A 192 -19.80 -8.11 -16.95
CA GLY A 192 -19.62 -8.78 -18.24
C GLY A 192 -18.53 -9.85 -18.16
N VAL A 193 -17.39 -9.55 -17.49
CA VAL A 193 -16.31 -10.52 -17.33
C VAL A 193 -16.76 -11.70 -16.47
N ALA A 194 -17.44 -11.46 -15.35
CA ALA A 194 -17.93 -12.52 -14.47
C ALA A 194 -19.02 -13.40 -15.12
N GLY A 195 -19.79 -12.85 -16.06
CA GLY A 195 -20.83 -13.58 -16.80
C GLY A 195 -20.30 -14.47 -17.93
N LEU A 196 -18.98 -14.38 -18.26
CA LEU A 196 -18.35 -15.20 -19.31
C LEU A 196 -17.64 -16.45 -18.74
N HIS A 197 -17.65 -16.64 -17.43
CA HIS A 197 -17.07 -17.76 -16.71
C HIS A 197 -18.16 -18.56 -15.98
#